data_e2d45eb641288bf6626e65799ba37e32
#
_entry.id   e2d45eb641288bf6626e65799ba37e32
#
_cell.length_a   1.000
_cell.length_b   1.000
_cell.length_c   1.000
_cell.angle_alpha   90.00
_cell.angle_beta   90.00
_cell.angle_gamma   90.00
#
_symmetry.space_group_name_H-M   'P 1'
#
loop_
_entity.id
_entity.type
_entity.pdbx_description
1 polymer ?
#
loop_
_entity_poly.entity_id
_entity_poly.type
_entity_poly.pdbx_seq_one_letter_code
_entity_poly.pdbx_strand_id
1 'polypeptide(L)'
;MEPYFPKQFKALKRHLNLYRKAYRRFLTRSEKNAPRGIDDAAPEMEKEVWKNIDCLACSNCCRTMTPTFTREDIKRIAAHFGQTPAEFKAQWLEKDKNNDWVNKIQPCQFLNLKTNMCSIYEIRPVDCAGFPHLSKRKFSEYAHVHKQNIEYCPATLSMVQKIVERFG
;
A
#
# COMPACT_ATOMS: atom_id res chain seq x y z
N MET A 1 9.67 3.48 13.92
CA MET A 1 10.60 3.57 12.76
C MET A 1 10.03 4.58 11.78
N GLU A 2 10.81 5.58 11.37
CA GLU A 2 10.30 6.53 10.36
C GLU A 2 10.03 5.79 9.04
N PRO A 3 8.90 6.14 8.34
CA PRO A 3 8.63 5.57 7.03
C PRO A 3 9.78 5.86 6.07
N TYR A 4 10.33 4.81 5.47
CA TYR A 4 11.34 4.95 4.43
C TYR A 4 10.67 5.47 3.16
N PHE A 5 11.26 6.50 2.58
CA PHE A 5 10.89 6.97 1.25
C PHE A 5 12.11 6.91 0.34
N PRO A 6 12.04 6.20 -0.80
CA PRO A 6 13.13 6.17 -1.76
C PRO A 6 13.58 7.57 -2.17
N LYS A 7 14.87 7.70 -2.51
CA LYS A 7 15.49 9.02 -2.81
C LYS A 7 14.73 9.81 -3.88
N GLN A 8 14.20 9.13 -4.90
CA GLN A 8 13.42 9.73 -5.98
C GLN A 8 12.10 10.36 -5.51
N PHE A 9 11.56 9.96 -4.35
CA PHE A 9 10.33 10.51 -3.79
C PHE A 9 10.54 11.50 -2.62
N LYS A 10 11.76 11.98 -2.41
CA LYS A 10 12.05 12.95 -1.32
C LYS A 10 11.26 14.25 -1.44
N ALA A 11 11.03 14.73 -2.65
CA ALA A 11 10.22 15.94 -2.88
C ALA A 11 8.77 15.71 -2.43
N LEU A 12 8.21 14.56 -2.78
CA LEU A 12 6.86 14.15 -2.38
C LEU A 12 6.74 14.00 -0.84
N LYS A 13 7.76 13.44 -0.19
CA LYS A 13 7.81 13.36 1.27
C LYS A 13 7.86 14.74 1.94
N ARG A 14 8.64 15.68 1.39
CA ARG A 14 8.66 17.08 1.89
C ARG A 14 7.29 17.72 1.74
N HIS A 15 6.64 17.52 0.61
CA HIS A 15 5.29 18.02 0.37
C HIS A 15 4.30 17.44 1.40
N LEU A 16 4.34 16.14 1.67
CA LEU A 16 3.52 15.54 2.72
C LEU A 16 3.75 16.20 4.09
N ASN A 17 4.98 16.45 4.47
CA ASN A 17 5.27 17.07 5.77
C ASN A 17 4.62 18.46 5.91
N LEU A 18 4.54 19.23 4.83
CA LEU A 18 3.88 20.55 4.80
C LEU A 18 2.34 20.43 4.85
N TYR A 19 1.78 19.51 4.08
CA TYR A 19 0.33 19.45 3.85
C TYR A 19 -0.40 18.29 4.57
N ARG A 20 0.32 17.48 5.37
CA ARG A 20 -0.23 16.29 6.06
C ARG A 20 -1.55 16.55 6.78
N LYS A 21 -1.62 17.64 7.56
CA LYS A 21 -2.84 17.97 8.30
C LYS A 21 -4.00 18.31 7.37
N ALA A 22 -3.75 19.02 6.28
CA ALA A 22 -4.76 19.36 5.28
C ALA A 22 -5.27 18.10 4.56
N TYR A 23 -4.38 17.23 4.12
CA TYR A 23 -4.76 15.97 3.46
C TYR A 23 -5.58 15.05 4.37
N ARG A 24 -5.13 14.86 5.61
CA ARG A 24 -5.87 14.04 6.58
C ARG A 24 -7.24 14.62 6.90
N ARG A 25 -7.37 15.93 6.99
CA ARG A 25 -8.66 16.62 7.21
C ARG A 25 -9.59 16.45 6.00
N PHE A 26 -9.07 16.64 4.79
CA PHE A 26 -9.83 16.43 3.56
C PHE A 26 -10.34 15.00 3.45
N LEU A 27 -9.48 14.00 3.64
CA LEU A 27 -9.85 12.59 3.59
C LEU A 27 -10.87 12.23 4.65
N THR A 28 -10.71 12.71 5.89
CA THR A 28 -11.71 12.48 6.97
C THR A 28 -13.06 13.09 6.64
N ARG A 29 -13.10 14.27 6.01
CA ARG A 29 -14.35 14.89 5.53
C ARG A 29 -14.97 14.06 4.40
N SER A 30 -14.14 13.57 3.47
CA SER A 30 -14.59 12.78 2.31
C SER A 30 -15.17 11.42 2.69
N GLU A 31 -14.81 10.85 3.83
CA GLU A 31 -15.44 9.63 4.36
C GLU A 31 -16.95 9.79 4.59
N LYS A 32 -17.38 10.99 4.97
CA LYS A 32 -18.77 11.29 5.34
C LYS A 32 -19.49 12.09 4.27
N ASN A 33 -18.79 12.98 3.61
CA ASN A 33 -19.34 13.93 2.65
C ASN A 33 -18.32 14.21 1.55
N ALA A 34 -18.22 13.28 0.61
CA ALA A 34 -17.29 13.39 -0.51
C ALA A 34 -17.70 14.51 -1.48
N PRO A 35 -16.77 15.31 -1.99
CA PRO A 35 -17.06 16.27 -3.04
C PRO A 35 -17.67 15.59 -4.27
N ARG A 36 -18.65 16.25 -4.89
CA ARG A 36 -19.31 15.73 -6.09
C ARG A 36 -18.29 15.52 -7.22
N GLY A 37 -18.34 14.37 -7.86
CA GLY A 37 -17.47 14.00 -8.99
C GLY A 37 -16.08 13.49 -8.60
N ILE A 38 -15.75 13.38 -7.31
CA ILE A 38 -14.43 12.87 -6.86
C ILE A 38 -14.19 11.43 -7.32
N ASP A 39 -15.21 10.58 -7.21
CA ASP A 39 -15.11 9.17 -7.58
C ASP A 39 -15.05 8.97 -9.10
N ASP A 40 -15.67 9.87 -9.86
CA ASP A 40 -15.64 9.84 -11.34
C ASP A 40 -14.27 10.28 -11.88
N ALA A 41 -13.61 11.22 -11.20
CA ALA A 41 -12.30 11.73 -11.59
C ALA A 41 -11.13 10.82 -11.16
N ALA A 42 -11.32 10.03 -10.10
CA ALA A 42 -10.27 9.23 -9.51
C ALA A 42 -9.59 8.24 -10.49
N PRO A 43 -10.30 7.49 -11.36
CA PRO A 43 -9.66 6.55 -12.28
C PRO A 43 -8.71 7.19 -13.29
N GLU A 44 -9.00 8.40 -13.77
CA GLU A 44 -8.11 9.12 -14.68
C GLU A 44 -6.86 9.60 -13.96
N MET A 45 -7.02 10.17 -12.77
CA MET A 45 -5.90 10.60 -11.94
C MET A 45 -5.00 9.45 -11.53
N GLU A 46 -5.55 8.28 -11.24
CA GLU A 46 -4.79 7.06 -10.95
C GLU A 46 -3.91 6.65 -12.14
N LYS A 47 -4.42 6.69 -13.37
CA LYS A 47 -3.63 6.40 -14.57
C LYS A 47 -2.42 7.33 -14.69
N GLU A 48 -2.59 8.61 -14.37
CA GLU A 48 -1.49 9.58 -14.37
C GLU A 48 -0.46 9.30 -13.28
N VAL A 49 -0.91 8.90 -12.10
CA VAL A 49 -0.02 8.53 -11.00
C VAL A 49 0.90 7.39 -11.41
N TRP A 50 0.34 6.34 -12.02
CA TRP A 50 1.10 5.16 -12.43
C TRP A 50 2.08 5.40 -13.58
N LYS A 51 1.94 6.48 -14.37
CA LYS A 51 2.96 6.89 -15.35
C LYS A 51 4.28 7.31 -14.71
N ASN A 52 4.24 7.78 -13.46
CA ASN A 52 5.37 8.39 -12.78
C ASN A 52 5.90 7.57 -11.58
N ILE A 53 5.24 6.49 -11.23
CA ILE A 53 5.59 5.69 -10.04
C ILE A 53 5.70 4.22 -10.41
N ASP A 54 6.91 3.69 -10.20
CA ASP A 54 7.23 2.26 -10.31
C ASP A 54 7.28 1.63 -8.92
N CYS A 55 6.36 0.73 -8.64
CA CYS A 55 6.29 0.02 -7.37
C CYS A 55 7.51 -0.86 -7.10
N LEU A 56 8.08 -1.49 -8.13
CA LEU A 56 9.25 -2.36 -8.00
C LEU A 56 10.49 -1.54 -7.64
N ALA A 57 10.66 -0.38 -8.26
CA ALA A 57 11.74 0.54 -7.90
C ALA A 57 11.54 1.14 -6.50
N CYS A 58 10.29 1.26 -6.03
CA CYS A 58 9.95 1.86 -4.75
C CYS A 58 10.14 0.89 -3.56
N SER A 59 9.52 -0.27 -3.59
CA SER A 59 9.47 -1.32 -2.54
C SER A 59 9.18 -0.83 -1.10
N ASN A 60 8.67 0.40 -0.92
CA ASN A 60 8.52 0.99 0.42
C ASN A 60 7.51 0.22 1.28
N CYS A 61 6.39 -0.23 0.72
CA CYS A 61 5.41 -1.06 1.43
C CYS A 61 6.05 -2.36 1.96
N CYS A 62 6.91 -3.01 1.17
CA CYS A 62 7.63 -4.22 1.61
C CYS A 62 8.63 -3.95 2.73
N ARG A 63 9.10 -2.69 2.88
CA ARG A 63 10.03 -2.29 3.94
C ARG A 63 9.36 -1.87 5.23
N THR A 64 8.12 -1.39 5.17
CA THR A 64 7.48 -0.66 6.28
C THR A 64 6.12 -1.19 6.68
N MET A 65 5.53 -2.07 5.87
CA MET A 65 4.20 -2.61 6.08
C MET A 65 4.22 -4.13 5.96
N THR A 66 3.19 -4.78 6.48
CA THR A 66 2.98 -6.21 6.30
C THR A 66 1.63 -6.44 5.64
N PRO A 67 1.54 -7.32 4.62
CA PRO A 67 0.26 -7.73 4.05
C PRO A 67 -0.45 -8.71 4.98
N THR A 68 -1.75 -8.81 4.80
CA THR A 68 -2.52 -9.95 5.29
C THR A 68 -2.43 -11.10 4.30
N PHE A 69 -2.36 -12.33 4.82
CA PHE A 69 -2.34 -13.55 4.03
C PHE A 69 -3.67 -14.28 4.15
N THR A 70 -4.38 -14.42 3.05
CA THR A 70 -5.58 -15.25 3.01
C THR A 70 -5.21 -16.73 3.11
N ARG A 71 -6.21 -17.58 3.36
CA ARG A 71 -6.02 -19.04 3.36
C ARG A 71 -5.51 -19.55 2.01
N GLU A 72 -5.99 -18.96 0.93
CA GLU A 72 -5.62 -19.27 -0.45
C GLU A 72 -4.19 -18.81 -0.76
N ASP A 73 -3.78 -17.63 -0.28
CA ASP A 73 -2.41 -17.15 -0.38
C ASP A 73 -1.44 -18.12 0.30
N ILE A 74 -1.75 -18.50 1.54
CA ILE A 74 -0.91 -19.42 2.30
C ILE A 74 -0.75 -20.76 1.58
N LYS A 75 -1.83 -21.34 1.05
CA LYS A 75 -1.76 -22.59 0.29
C LYS A 75 -0.88 -22.47 -0.95
N ARG A 76 -1.09 -21.41 -1.73
CA ARG A 76 -0.38 -21.16 -3.00
C ARG A 76 1.11 -20.93 -2.75
N ILE A 77 1.45 -20.12 -1.77
CA ILE A 77 2.84 -19.77 -1.48
C ILE A 77 3.57 -20.92 -0.80
N ALA A 78 2.93 -21.63 0.12
CA ALA A 78 3.48 -22.84 0.75
C ALA A 78 3.83 -23.91 -0.31
N ALA A 79 2.93 -24.16 -1.25
CA ALA A 79 3.17 -25.12 -2.34
C ALA A 79 4.40 -24.73 -3.20
N HIS A 80 4.60 -23.42 -3.45
CA HIS A 80 5.79 -22.92 -4.16
C HIS A 80 7.10 -23.25 -3.43
N PHE A 81 7.08 -23.25 -2.10
CA PHE A 81 8.24 -23.62 -1.26
C PHE A 81 8.33 -25.12 -0.93
N GLY A 82 7.44 -25.94 -1.48
CA GLY A 82 7.37 -27.38 -1.14
C GLY A 82 6.97 -27.64 0.31
N GLN A 83 6.26 -26.72 0.94
CA GLN A 83 5.82 -26.78 2.33
C GLN A 83 4.33 -27.04 2.46
N THR A 84 3.92 -27.62 3.56
CA THR A 84 2.53 -27.62 3.98
C THR A 84 2.12 -26.21 4.46
N PRO A 85 0.82 -25.85 4.40
CA PRO A 85 0.34 -24.58 4.98
C PRO A 85 0.69 -24.39 6.46
N ALA A 86 0.81 -25.47 7.22
CA ALA A 86 1.17 -25.43 8.64
C ALA A 86 2.66 -25.06 8.82
N GLU A 87 3.56 -25.69 8.08
CA GLU A 87 5.00 -25.39 8.07
C GLU A 87 5.26 -23.97 7.60
N PHE A 88 4.61 -23.52 6.53
CA PHE A 88 4.74 -22.16 6.01
C PHE A 88 4.32 -21.12 7.07
N LYS A 89 3.18 -21.31 7.72
CA LYS A 89 2.74 -20.41 8.81
C LYS A 89 3.73 -20.43 9.98
N ALA A 90 4.18 -21.60 10.41
CA ALA A 90 5.12 -21.73 11.50
C ALA A 90 6.45 -21.01 11.22
N GLN A 91 6.93 -21.07 9.99
CA GLN A 91 8.19 -20.46 9.58
C GLN A 91 8.09 -18.94 9.32
N TRP A 92 7.06 -18.49 8.61
CA TRP A 92 7.03 -17.18 7.98
C TRP A 92 6.00 -16.20 8.56
N LEU A 93 4.93 -16.71 9.19
CA LEU A 93 3.79 -15.90 9.58
C LEU A 93 3.52 -15.93 11.08
N GLU A 94 2.90 -14.86 11.55
CA GLU A 94 2.34 -14.76 12.89
C GLU A 94 0.92 -14.18 12.85
N LYS A 95 0.20 -14.25 13.96
CA LYS A 95 -1.10 -13.62 14.13
C LYS A 95 -0.93 -12.20 14.65
N ASP A 96 -1.57 -11.24 13.98
CA ASP A 96 -1.67 -9.88 14.49
C ASP A 96 -2.81 -9.73 15.53
N LYS A 97 -3.00 -8.50 16.00
CA LYS A 97 -4.06 -8.15 16.96
C LYS A 97 -5.50 -8.40 16.46
N ASN A 98 -5.68 -8.45 15.14
CA ASN A 98 -6.98 -8.71 14.49
C ASN A 98 -7.17 -10.20 14.17
N ASN A 99 -6.23 -11.07 14.58
CA ASN A 99 -6.18 -12.46 14.24
C ASN A 99 -5.95 -12.77 12.76
N ASP A 100 -5.34 -11.82 12.03
CA ASP A 100 -4.92 -12.01 10.64
C ASP A 100 -3.52 -12.60 10.56
N TRP A 101 -3.24 -13.41 9.54
CA TRP A 101 -1.89 -13.89 9.25
C TRP A 101 -1.08 -12.80 8.56
N VAL A 102 0.06 -12.44 9.16
CA VAL A 102 0.97 -11.39 8.70
C VAL A 102 2.42 -11.87 8.73
N ASN A 103 3.34 -11.13 8.11
CA ASN A 103 4.77 -11.46 8.19
C ASN A 103 5.30 -11.37 9.62
N LYS A 104 6.17 -12.31 10.01
CA LYS A 104 6.87 -12.27 11.32
C LYS A 104 7.89 -11.15 11.43
N ILE A 105 8.47 -10.72 10.31
CA ILE A 105 9.59 -9.77 10.30
C ILE A 105 9.37 -8.65 9.30
N GLN A 106 10.02 -7.51 9.59
CA GLN A 106 10.15 -6.38 8.67
C GLN A 106 11.61 -5.92 8.63
N PRO A 107 12.11 -5.55 7.45
CA PRO A 107 11.47 -5.63 6.11
C PRO A 107 10.94 -7.02 5.78
N CYS A 108 9.95 -7.09 4.86
CA CYS A 108 9.34 -8.35 4.42
C CYS A 108 10.42 -9.39 4.07
N GLN A 109 10.29 -10.61 4.58
CA GLN A 109 11.23 -11.70 4.37
C GLN A 109 11.40 -12.11 2.90
N PHE A 110 10.43 -11.77 2.06
CA PHE A 110 10.47 -12.05 0.62
C PHE A 110 11.09 -10.92 -0.21
N LEU A 111 11.49 -9.81 0.42
CA LEU A 111 12.14 -8.69 -0.25
C LEU A 111 13.66 -8.87 -0.28
N ASN A 112 14.23 -8.91 -1.48
CA ASN A 112 15.68 -8.77 -1.64
C ASN A 112 16.05 -7.29 -1.50
N LEU A 113 16.72 -6.95 -0.40
CA LEU A 113 17.07 -5.56 -0.08
C LEU A 113 18.11 -4.94 -1.03
N LYS A 114 18.88 -5.76 -1.77
CA LYS A 114 19.89 -5.26 -2.73
C LYS A 114 19.25 -4.89 -4.06
N THR A 115 18.30 -5.70 -4.53
CA THR A 115 17.67 -5.53 -5.84
C THR A 115 16.29 -4.87 -5.78
N ASN A 116 15.70 -4.70 -4.60
CA ASN A 116 14.31 -4.30 -4.37
C ASN A 116 13.26 -5.27 -4.92
N MET A 117 13.65 -6.46 -5.34
CA MET A 117 12.74 -7.43 -5.94
C MET A 117 12.12 -8.35 -4.89
N CYS A 118 10.85 -8.64 -5.06
CA CYS A 118 10.14 -9.65 -4.27
C CYS A 118 10.39 -11.05 -4.85
N SER A 119 10.87 -12.00 -4.04
CA SER A 119 11.15 -13.37 -4.48
C SER A 119 9.88 -14.18 -4.82
N ILE A 120 8.72 -13.73 -4.37
CA ILE A 120 7.41 -14.35 -4.64
C ILE A 120 6.48 -13.41 -5.42
N TYR A 121 7.04 -12.49 -6.23
CA TYR A 121 6.26 -11.43 -6.88
C TYR A 121 5.06 -11.94 -7.66
N GLU A 122 5.23 -13.00 -8.46
CA GLU A 122 4.17 -13.57 -9.29
C GLU A 122 3.07 -14.28 -8.49
N ILE A 123 3.41 -14.73 -7.30
CA ILE A 123 2.49 -15.44 -6.40
C ILE A 123 2.25 -14.70 -5.09
N ARG A 124 2.57 -13.42 -5.05
CA ARG A 124 2.41 -12.58 -3.87
C ARG A 124 0.99 -12.59 -3.32
N PRO A 125 0.79 -12.30 -2.02
CA PRO A 125 -0.55 -12.19 -1.44
C PRO A 125 -1.43 -11.22 -2.24
N VAL A 126 -2.73 -11.51 -2.28
CA VAL A 126 -3.71 -10.62 -2.97
C VAL A 126 -3.71 -9.21 -2.39
N ASP A 127 -3.40 -9.07 -1.11
CA ASP A 127 -3.25 -7.77 -0.46
C ASP A 127 -2.07 -6.98 -1.04
N CYS A 128 -0.91 -7.63 -1.24
CA CYS A 128 0.23 -7.03 -1.94
C CYS A 128 -0.09 -6.68 -3.40
N ALA A 129 -0.80 -7.58 -4.10
CA ALA A 129 -1.14 -7.38 -5.50
C ALA A 129 -2.09 -6.20 -5.72
N GLY A 130 -2.98 -5.95 -4.76
CA GLY A 130 -3.93 -4.84 -4.79
C GLY A 130 -3.43 -3.53 -4.20
N PHE A 131 -2.33 -3.57 -3.42
CA PHE A 131 -1.82 -2.36 -2.77
C PHE A 131 -1.34 -1.32 -3.81
N PRO A 132 -1.62 -0.04 -3.63
CA PRO A 132 -2.21 0.64 -2.47
C PRO A 132 -3.74 0.76 -2.50
N HIS A 133 -4.44 -0.07 -3.25
CA HIS A 133 -5.90 -0.16 -3.31
C HIS A 133 -6.60 1.10 -3.85
N LEU A 134 -5.97 1.84 -4.77
CA LEU A 134 -6.52 3.10 -5.31
C LEU A 134 -7.85 2.89 -6.04
N SER A 135 -7.98 1.78 -6.77
CA SER A 135 -9.18 1.42 -7.56
C SER A 135 -9.96 0.20 -7.02
N LYS A 136 -9.65 -0.28 -5.81
CA LYS A 136 -10.36 -1.43 -5.22
C LYS A 136 -11.83 -1.12 -4.93
N ARG A 137 -12.12 0.12 -4.58
CA ARG A 137 -13.45 0.70 -4.38
C ARG A 137 -13.43 2.17 -4.82
N LYS A 138 -14.56 2.85 -4.74
CA LYS A 138 -14.61 4.29 -4.93
C LYS A 138 -13.62 4.99 -4.01
N PHE A 139 -12.99 6.05 -4.48
CA PHE A 139 -12.00 6.78 -3.71
C PHE A 139 -12.54 7.27 -2.36
N SER A 140 -13.77 7.77 -2.37
CA SER A 140 -14.45 8.25 -1.17
C SER A 140 -14.67 7.15 -0.12
N GLU A 141 -15.06 5.96 -0.54
CA GLU A 141 -15.27 4.80 0.34
C GLU A 141 -13.97 4.32 1.01
N TYR A 142 -12.82 4.53 0.34
CA TYR A 142 -11.50 4.14 0.82
C TYR A 142 -10.68 5.30 1.40
N ALA A 143 -11.28 6.47 1.63
CA ALA A 143 -10.61 7.64 2.16
C ALA A 143 -9.87 7.35 3.49
N HIS A 144 -10.42 6.49 4.36
CA HIS A 144 -9.76 6.04 5.59
C HIS A 144 -8.47 5.23 5.32
N VAL A 145 -8.46 4.37 4.29
CA VAL A 145 -7.28 3.61 3.86
C VAL A 145 -6.25 4.56 3.25
N HIS A 146 -6.67 5.47 2.37
CA HIS A 146 -5.80 6.47 1.77
C HIS A 146 -5.14 7.37 2.83
N LYS A 147 -5.89 7.72 3.89
CA LYS A 147 -5.38 8.50 5.03
C LYS A 147 -4.24 7.80 5.80
N GLN A 148 -4.21 6.48 5.80
CA GLN A 148 -3.10 5.70 6.34
C GLN A 148 -1.96 5.60 5.31
N ASN A 149 -2.29 5.28 4.07
CA ASN A 149 -1.32 4.97 3.03
C ASN A 149 -0.52 6.18 2.53
N ILE A 150 -0.99 7.42 2.69
CA ILE A 150 -0.19 8.62 2.34
C ILE A 150 1.15 8.68 3.11
N GLU A 151 1.25 8.05 4.26
CA GLU A 151 2.49 8.03 5.06
C GLU A 151 3.56 7.11 4.46
N TYR A 152 3.15 6.11 3.69
CA TYR A 152 4.01 5.01 3.25
C TYR A 152 4.09 4.85 1.74
N CYS A 153 3.05 5.25 1.00
CA CYS A 153 2.92 4.98 -0.42
C CYS A 153 3.00 6.27 -1.26
N PRO A 154 4.06 6.44 -2.07
CA PRO A 154 4.16 7.59 -2.98
C PRO A 154 2.99 7.69 -3.96
N ALA A 155 2.46 6.56 -4.43
CA ALA A 155 1.32 6.55 -5.34
C ALA A 155 0.05 7.11 -4.66
N THR A 156 -0.25 6.64 -3.43
CA THR A 156 -1.38 7.18 -2.67
C THR A 156 -1.20 8.66 -2.38
N LEU A 157 0.00 9.08 -2.00
CA LEU A 157 0.28 10.49 -1.72
C LEU A 157 0.09 11.37 -2.96
N SER A 158 0.64 10.94 -4.12
CA SER A 158 0.46 11.64 -5.39
C SER A 158 -1.01 11.71 -5.80
N MET A 159 -1.76 10.63 -5.61
CA MET A 159 -3.20 10.59 -5.86
C MET A 159 -3.96 11.58 -4.99
N VAL A 160 -3.71 11.57 -3.68
CA VAL A 160 -4.37 12.48 -2.73
C VAL A 160 -4.01 13.93 -3.02
N GLN A 161 -2.77 14.21 -3.40
CA GLN A 161 -2.36 15.56 -3.82
C GLN A 161 -3.24 16.05 -4.99
N LYS A 162 -3.33 15.27 -6.08
CA LYS A 162 -4.14 15.61 -7.26
C LYS A 162 -5.63 15.80 -6.92
N ILE A 163 -6.16 14.93 -6.09
CA ILE A 163 -7.54 15.00 -5.62
C ILE A 163 -7.77 16.30 -4.82
N VAL A 164 -6.87 16.64 -3.91
CA VAL A 164 -7.01 17.86 -3.09
C VAL A 164 -6.82 19.13 -3.93
N GLU A 165 -5.92 19.13 -4.91
CA GLU A 165 -5.75 20.26 -5.84
C GLU A 165 -7.02 20.56 -6.65
N ARG A 166 -7.83 19.53 -6.94
CA ARG A 166 -9.06 19.69 -7.74
C ARG A 166 -10.32 19.88 -6.91
N PHE A 167 -10.40 19.27 -5.74
CA PHE A 167 -11.62 19.18 -4.93
C PHE A 167 -11.48 19.72 -3.50
N GLY A 168 -10.28 20.18 -3.12
CA GLY A 168 -9.94 20.65 -1.77
C GLY A 168 -10.47 22.01 -1.34
#